data_224bff70a570e3c06c35914410ce78b5
#
_entry.id   224bff70a570e3c06c35914410ce78b5
#
_cell.length_a   1.000
_cell.length_b   1.000
_cell.length_c   1.000
_cell.angle_alpha   90.00
_cell.angle_beta   90.00
_cell.angle_gamma   90.00
#
_symmetry.space_group_name_H-M   'P 1'
#
loop_
_entity.id
_entity.type
_entity.pdbx_description
1 polymer ?
#
loop_
_entity_poly.entity_id
_entity_poly.type
_entity_poly.pdbx_seq_one_letter_code
_entity_poly.pdbx_strand_id
1 'polypeptide(L)'
;MATSEQNKTKVQKNRRAIFEVEAAVTSNRAKAYASRSIVEENRAGILKNYTAAFMGNRQLANQNTDDVFRNRKAVLATLEADTDVQANYRESLINEANLDFLEHRSELNSAVLTVNEKLVIVNQLLIDINATIMSANEGIVKFNDSQIDQNNKILDGSLAKTKPTPAKNAVRINKNAARAKSIKANALANSKKMDAMTKTMQTNRTKIDKNSTDIMKR
;
A
#
# COMPACT_ATOMS: atom_id res chain seq x y z
N MET A 1 20.01 26.33 43.97
CA MET A 1 20.60 26.61 42.62
C MET A 1 21.15 25.32 42.03
N ALA A 2 21.12 25.15 40.69
CA ALA A 2 21.70 23.98 40.06
C ALA A 2 23.22 24.00 40.17
N THR A 3 23.83 22.93 40.69
CA THR A 3 25.28 22.77 40.78
C THR A 3 25.87 22.07 39.56
N SER A 4 27.16 22.20 39.34
CA SER A 4 27.86 21.51 38.25
C SER A 4 27.74 20.00 38.38
N GLU A 5 27.85 19.43 39.57
CA GLU A 5 27.76 18.01 39.86
C GLU A 5 26.35 17.44 39.63
N GLN A 6 25.32 18.19 40.02
CA GLN A 6 23.92 17.84 39.73
C GLN A 6 23.67 17.81 38.20
N ASN A 7 24.25 18.76 37.49
CA ASN A 7 24.15 18.79 36.02
C ASN A 7 24.87 17.59 35.38
N LYS A 8 26.05 17.19 35.86
CA LYS A 8 26.81 16.04 35.40
C LYS A 8 25.98 14.74 35.51
N THR A 9 25.38 14.53 36.69
CA THR A 9 24.51 13.36 36.89
C THR A 9 23.30 13.34 35.93
N LYS A 10 22.65 14.49 35.73
CA LYS A 10 21.53 14.60 34.79
C LYS A 10 21.97 14.39 33.33
N VAL A 11 23.14 14.88 32.93
CA VAL A 11 23.71 14.62 31.60
C VAL A 11 23.92 13.12 31.37
N GLN A 12 24.44 12.40 32.37
CA GLN A 12 24.60 10.94 32.27
C GLN A 12 23.25 10.20 32.14
N LYS A 13 22.22 10.64 32.89
CA LYS A 13 20.87 10.09 32.71
C LYS A 13 20.32 10.36 31.30
N ASN A 14 20.49 11.57 30.79
CA ASN A 14 20.09 11.89 29.42
C ASN A 14 20.81 11.04 28.40
N ARG A 15 22.11 10.78 28.58
CA ARG A 15 22.90 9.91 27.69
C ARG A 15 22.34 8.50 27.66
N ARG A 16 21.98 7.91 28.79
CA ARG A 16 21.32 6.59 28.84
C ARG A 16 19.97 6.61 28.11
N ALA A 17 19.14 7.63 28.37
CA ALA A 17 17.86 7.77 27.70
C ALA A 17 17.99 7.94 26.17
N ILE A 18 19.05 8.59 25.70
CA ILE A 18 19.36 8.73 24.28
C ILE A 18 19.70 7.36 23.66
N PHE A 19 20.52 6.54 24.32
CA PHE A 19 20.82 5.19 23.84
C PHE A 19 19.56 4.29 23.76
N GLU A 20 18.65 4.39 24.73
CA GLU A 20 17.38 3.67 24.68
C GLU A 20 16.49 4.13 23.51
N VAL A 21 16.47 5.43 23.24
CA VAL A 21 15.75 6.02 22.10
C VAL A 21 16.38 5.55 20.79
N GLU A 22 17.69 5.56 20.68
CA GLU A 22 18.41 5.10 19.50
C GLU A 22 18.10 3.63 19.19
N ALA A 23 18.15 2.75 20.20
CA ALA A 23 17.77 1.35 20.06
C ALA A 23 16.32 1.18 19.57
N ALA A 24 15.38 1.94 20.14
CA ALA A 24 13.97 1.88 19.76
C ALA A 24 13.75 2.39 18.31
N VAL A 25 14.42 3.46 17.91
CA VAL A 25 14.34 4.02 16.54
C VAL A 25 14.96 3.04 15.52
N THR A 26 16.10 2.43 15.87
CA THR A 26 16.75 1.42 15.01
C THR A 26 15.88 0.18 14.84
N SER A 27 15.25 -0.31 15.91
CA SER A 27 14.29 -1.40 15.85
C SER A 27 13.09 -1.04 14.95
N ASN A 28 12.55 0.16 15.07
CA ASN A 28 11.46 0.63 14.22
C ASN A 28 11.87 0.70 12.75
N ARG A 29 13.09 1.13 12.45
CA ARG A 29 13.63 1.13 11.09
C ARG A 29 13.65 -0.30 10.51
N ALA A 30 14.13 -1.28 11.25
CA ALA A 30 14.14 -2.68 10.81
C ALA A 30 12.72 -3.21 10.54
N LYS A 31 11.76 -2.93 11.44
CA LYS A 31 10.35 -3.28 11.25
C LYS A 31 9.74 -2.61 10.01
N ALA A 32 10.07 -1.35 9.75
CA ALA A 32 9.57 -0.63 8.58
C ALA A 32 10.05 -1.26 7.27
N TYR A 33 11.33 -1.66 7.20
CA TYR A 33 11.87 -2.37 6.02
C TYR A 33 11.24 -3.76 5.85
N ALA A 34 11.09 -4.53 6.92
CA ALA A 34 10.40 -5.82 6.87
C ALA A 34 8.94 -5.68 6.41
N SER A 35 8.23 -4.68 6.92
CA SER A 35 6.86 -4.37 6.48
C SER A 35 6.80 -4.02 4.99
N ARG A 36 7.74 -3.24 4.50
CA ARG A 36 7.83 -2.90 3.07
C ARG A 36 8.01 -4.14 2.20
N SER A 37 8.87 -5.07 2.59
CA SER A 37 9.07 -6.33 1.85
C SER A 37 7.75 -7.10 1.69
N ILE A 38 7.00 -7.27 2.79
CA ILE A 38 5.71 -7.97 2.76
C ILE A 38 4.69 -7.24 1.87
N VAL A 39 4.66 -5.90 1.89
CA VAL A 39 3.78 -5.10 1.02
C VAL A 39 4.10 -5.34 -0.45
N GLU A 40 5.38 -5.32 -0.84
CA GLU A 40 5.78 -5.54 -2.23
C GLU A 40 5.51 -6.98 -2.69
N GLU A 41 5.72 -7.98 -1.83
CA GLU A 41 5.36 -9.37 -2.11
C GLU A 41 3.85 -9.53 -2.31
N ASN A 42 3.03 -8.92 -1.44
CA ASN A 42 1.58 -8.93 -1.55
C ASN A 42 1.12 -8.24 -2.85
N ARG A 43 1.73 -7.12 -3.19
CA ARG A 43 1.46 -6.40 -4.45
C ARG A 43 1.76 -7.27 -5.68
N ALA A 44 2.91 -7.93 -5.69
CA ALA A 44 3.28 -8.86 -6.76
C ALA A 44 2.27 -10.02 -6.88
N GLY A 45 1.84 -10.59 -5.75
CA GLY A 45 0.81 -11.63 -5.72
C GLY A 45 -0.55 -11.17 -6.27
N ILE A 46 -0.98 -9.97 -5.91
CA ILE A 46 -2.22 -9.38 -6.44
C ILE A 46 -2.14 -9.20 -7.96
N LEU A 47 -1.04 -8.65 -8.46
CA LEU A 47 -0.86 -8.44 -9.90
C LEU A 47 -0.81 -9.78 -10.66
N LYS A 48 -0.13 -10.78 -10.12
CA LYS A 48 -0.12 -12.14 -10.68
C LYS A 48 -1.54 -12.71 -10.77
N ASN A 49 -2.32 -12.62 -9.70
CA ASN A 49 -3.70 -13.10 -9.66
C ASN A 49 -4.59 -12.34 -10.66
N TYR A 50 -4.43 -11.02 -10.74
CA TYR A 50 -5.15 -10.19 -11.71
C TYR A 50 -4.84 -10.61 -13.14
N THR A 51 -3.57 -10.78 -13.49
CA THR A 51 -3.15 -11.21 -14.83
C THR A 51 -3.72 -12.59 -15.18
N ALA A 52 -3.64 -13.55 -14.27
CA ALA A 52 -4.16 -14.90 -14.50
C ALA A 52 -5.69 -14.90 -14.68
N ALA A 53 -6.42 -14.19 -13.81
CA ALA A 53 -7.87 -14.13 -13.89
C ALA A 53 -8.37 -13.36 -15.12
N PHE A 54 -7.75 -12.22 -15.40
CA PHE A 54 -8.23 -11.31 -16.46
C PHE A 54 -7.74 -11.72 -17.85
N MET A 55 -6.46 -12.04 -17.99
CA MET A 55 -5.86 -12.33 -19.30
C MET A 55 -5.97 -13.81 -19.68
N GLY A 56 -6.00 -14.72 -18.70
CA GLY A 56 -6.12 -16.17 -18.92
C GLY A 56 -7.56 -16.64 -18.94
N ASN A 57 -8.16 -16.80 -17.77
CA ASN A 57 -9.47 -17.45 -17.62
C ASN A 57 -10.59 -16.70 -18.35
N ARG A 58 -10.59 -15.37 -18.30
CA ARG A 58 -11.60 -14.58 -18.99
C ARG A 58 -11.51 -14.69 -20.50
N GLN A 59 -10.30 -14.72 -21.07
CA GLN A 59 -10.14 -14.84 -22.52
C GLN A 59 -10.67 -16.18 -23.00
N LEU A 60 -10.34 -17.27 -22.30
CA LEU A 60 -10.84 -18.61 -22.60
C LEU A 60 -12.36 -18.69 -22.44
N ALA A 61 -12.91 -18.15 -21.36
CA ALA A 61 -14.36 -18.14 -21.13
C ALA A 61 -15.12 -17.38 -22.23
N ASN A 62 -14.59 -16.22 -22.65
CA ASN A 62 -15.17 -15.46 -23.76
C ASN A 62 -15.13 -16.22 -25.07
N GLN A 63 -13.99 -16.85 -25.39
CA GLN A 63 -13.82 -17.64 -26.62
C GLN A 63 -14.76 -18.84 -26.61
N ASN A 64 -14.85 -19.56 -25.49
CA ASN A 64 -15.79 -20.68 -25.37
C ASN A 64 -17.25 -20.22 -25.53
N THR A 65 -17.63 -19.08 -24.98
CA THR A 65 -18.97 -18.50 -25.16
C THR A 65 -19.25 -18.19 -26.64
N ASP A 66 -18.31 -17.53 -27.32
CA ASP A 66 -18.44 -17.22 -28.74
C ASP A 66 -18.63 -18.49 -29.58
N ASP A 67 -17.87 -19.54 -29.27
CA ASP A 67 -17.94 -20.82 -29.98
C ASP A 67 -19.26 -21.55 -29.70
N VAL A 68 -19.74 -21.54 -28.45
CA VAL A 68 -21.06 -22.14 -28.09
C VAL A 68 -22.20 -21.47 -28.85
N PHE A 69 -22.24 -20.12 -28.86
CA PHE A 69 -23.29 -19.41 -29.57
C PHE A 69 -23.18 -19.54 -31.11
N ARG A 70 -21.97 -19.58 -31.65
CA ARG A 70 -21.75 -19.87 -33.08
C ARG A 70 -22.25 -21.26 -33.43
N ASN A 71 -21.96 -22.27 -32.63
CA ASN A 71 -22.43 -23.64 -32.82
C ASN A 71 -23.95 -23.73 -32.71
N ARG A 72 -24.57 -23.05 -31.71
CA ARG A 72 -26.02 -23.00 -31.56
C ARG A 72 -26.70 -22.45 -32.81
N LYS A 73 -26.20 -21.35 -33.36
CA LYS A 73 -26.73 -20.78 -34.63
C LYS A 73 -26.55 -21.71 -35.81
N ALA A 74 -25.41 -22.37 -35.93
CA ALA A 74 -25.16 -23.33 -37.00
C ALA A 74 -26.13 -24.50 -36.93
N VAL A 75 -26.37 -25.04 -35.74
CA VAL A 75 -27.36 -26.11 -35.54
C VAL A 75 -28.77 -25.64 -35.88
N LEU A 76 -29.19 -24.46 -35.44
CA LEU A 76 -30.50 -23.91 -35.78
C LEU A 76 -30.67 -23.69 -37.28
N ALA A 77 -29.61 -23.27 -37.98
CA ALA A 77 -29.63 -23.06 -39.43
C ALA A 77 -29.77 -24.38 -40.24
N THR A 78 -29.44 -25.52 -39.67
CA THR A 78 -29.62 -26.83 -40.33
C THR A 78 -31.02 -27.40 -40.16
N LEU A 79 -31.90 -26.81 -39.37
CA LEU A 79 -33.27 -27.27 -39.23
C LEU A 79 -34.03 -27.07 -40.55
N GLU A 80 -34.59 -28.13 -41.06
CA GLU A 80 -35.45 -28.09 -42.26
C GLU A 80 -36.71 -27.28 -41.96
N ALA A 81 -37.21 -26.55 -42.93
CA ALA A 81 -38.40 -25.75 -42.86
C ALA A 81 -39.16 -25.85 -44.16
N ASP A 82 -40.17 -26.70 -44.20
CA ASP A 82 -40.95 -26.98 -45.43
C ASP A 82 -42.10 -26.02 -45.60
N THR A 83 -42.40 -25.22 -44.58
CA THR A 83 -43.47 -24.22 -44.57
C THR A 83 -42.98 -22.86 -44.06
N ASP A 84 -43.62 -21.77 -44.43
CA ASP A 84 -43.36 -20.42 -43.94
C ASP A 84 -43.48 -20.33 -42.41
N VAL A 85 -44.40 -21.12 -41.84
CA VAL A 85 -44.57 -21.17 -40.37
C VAL A 85 -43.32 -21.78 -39.70
N GLN A 86 -42.76 -22.84 -40.26
CA GLN A 86 -41.55 -23.47 -39.74
C GLN A 86 -40.33 -22.58 -39.99
N ALA A 87 -40.23 -21.90 -41.12
CA ALA A 87 -39.19 -20.95 -41.37
C ALA A 87 -39.21 -19.77 -40.40
N ASN A 88 -40.38 -19.18 -40.13
CA ASN A 88 -40.55 -18.11 -39.14
C ASN A 88 -40.20 -18.59 -37.71
N TYR A 89 -40.55 -19.82 -37.36
CA TYR A 89 -40.17 -20.36 -36.06
C TYR A 89 -38.69 -20.55 -35.92
N ARG A 90 -37.99 -21.09 -36.93
CA ARG A 90 -36.51 -21.20 -36.97
C ARG A 90 -35.83 -19.84 -36.82
N GLU A 91 -36.28 -18.83 -37.59
CA GLU A 91 -35.74 -17.47 -37.50
C GLU A 91 -35.98 -16.86 -36.09
N SER A 92 -37.14 -17.14 -35.49
CA SER A 92 -37.42 -16.72 -34.10
C SER A 92 -36.41 -17.31 -33.10
N LEU A 93 -36.06 -18.62 -33.21
CA LEU A 93 -35.08 -19.27 -32.38
C LEU A 93 -33.66 -18.71 -32.62
N ILE A 94 -33.32 -18.33 -33.87
CA ILE A 94 -32.04 -17.67 -34.18
C ILE A 94 -31.98 -16.28 -33.54
N ASN A 95 -33.08 -15.53 -33.59
CA ASN A 95 -33.18 -14.22 -32.94
C ASN A 95 -33.07 -14.33 -31.40
N GLU A 96 -33.72 -15.30 -30.79
CA GLU A 96 -33.60 -15.58 -29.36
C GLU A 96 -32.12 -15.88 -28.99
N ALA A 97 -31.45 -16.76 -29.74
CA ALA A 97 -30.05 -17.06 -29.50
C ALA A 97 -29.14 -15.80 -29.65
N ASN A 98 -29.46 -14.89 -30.59
CA ASN A 98 -28.75 -13.61 -30.72
C ASN A 98 -29.00 -12.69 -29.53
N LEU A 99 -30.22 -12.63 -29.01
CA LEU A 99 -30.56 -11.82 -27.83
C LEU A 99 -29.86 -12.36 -26.56
N ASP A 100 -29.90 -13.67 -26.31
CA ASP A 100 -29.17 -14.32 -25.21
C ASP A 100 -27.66 -14.00 -25.26
N PHE A 101 -27.06 -14.02 -26.45
CA PHE A 101 -25.65 -13.67 -26.64
C PHE A 101 -25.39 -12.20 -26.32
N LEU A 102 -26.23 -11.28 -26.78
CA LEU A 102 -26.08 -9.84 -26.53
C LEU A 102 -26.30 -9.49 -25.04
N GLU A 103 -27.27 -10.14 -24.39
CA GLU A 103 -27.51 -9.99 -22.96
C GLU A 103 -26.27 -10.41 -22.17
N HIS A 104 -25.73 -11.61 -22.43
CA HIS A 104 -24.50 -12.09 -21.79
C HIS A 104 -23.31 -11.15 -22.03
N ARG A 105 -23.16 -10.60 -23.26
CA ARG A 105 -22.11 -9.62 -23.56
C ARG A 105 -22.29 -8.30 -22.81
N SER A 106 -23.53 -7.85 -22.63
CA SER A 106 -23.84 -6.67 -21.82
C SER A 106 -23.47 -6.85 -20.36
N GLU A 107 -23.81 -8.02 -19.79
CA GLU A 107 -23.43 -8.37 -18.42
C GLU A 107 -21.90 -8.40 -18.23
N LEU A 108 -21.16 -9.01 -19.17
CA LEU A 108 -19.71 -9.01 -19.16
C LEU A 108 -19.13 -7.59 -19.22
N ASN A 109 -19.69 -6.72 -20.05
CA ASN A 109 -19.26 -5.33 -20.11
C ASN A 109 -19.48 -4.61 -18.78
N SER A 110 -20.62 -4.83 -18.12
CA SER A 110 -20.89 -4.28 -16.78
C SER A 110 -19.88 -4.76 -15.74
N ALA A 111 -19.52 -6.06 -15.75
CA ALA A 111 -18.50 -6.60 -14.87
C ALA A 111 -17.12 -5.97 -15.11
N VAL A 112 -16.76 -5.73 -16.39
CA VAL A 112 -15.50 -5.04 -16.75
C VAL A 112 -15.47 -3.60 -16.25
N LEU A 113 -16.58 -2.87 -16.41
CA LEU A 113 -16.69 -1.50 -15.90
C LEU A 113 -16.46 -1.46 -14.38
N THR A 114 -17.06 -2.38 -13.65
CA THR A 114 -16.85 -2.52 -12.19
C THR A 114 -15.37 -2.78 -11.83
N VAL A 115 -14.67 -3.61 -12.62
CA VAL A 115 -13.23 -3.83 -12.42
C VAL A 115 -12.44 -2.54 -12.70
N ASN A 116 -12.76 -1.84 -13.80
CA ASN A 116 -12.07 -0.60 -14.16
C ASN A 116 -12.26 0.50 -13.11
N GLU A 117 -13.47 0.64 -12.54
CA GLU A 117 -13.73 1.57 -11.44
C GLU A 117 -12.82 1.29 -10.23
N LYS A 118 -12.66 0.01 -9.86
CA LYS A 118 -11.75 -0.37 -8.77
C LYS A 118 -10.28 -0.08 -9.11
N LEU A 119 -9.87 -0.26 -10.35
CA LEU A 119 -8.51 0.07 -10.79
C LEU A 119 -8.25 1.58 -10.75
N VAL A 120 -9.25 2.41 -11.09
CA VAL A 120 -9.15 3.88 -10.94
C VAL A 120 -8.93 4.26 -9.48
N ILE A 121 -9.66 3.64 -8.53
CA ILE A 121 -9.44 3.85 -7.09
C ILE A 121 -8.02 3.45 -6.67
N VAL A 122 -7.52 2.31 -7.15
CA VAL A 122 -6.14 1.87 -6.86
C VAL A 122 -5.12 2.87 -7.41
N ASN A 123 -5.32 3.39 -8.62
CA ASN A 123 -4.45 4.41 -9.20
C ASN A 123 -4.45 5.69 -8.35
N GLN A 124 -5.62 6.15 -7.88
CA GLN A 124 -5.70 7.31 -6.99
C GLN A 124 -4.92 7.08 -5.69
N LEU A 125 -5.07 5.92 -5.06
CA LEU A 125 -4.31 5.57 -3.85
C LEU A 125 -2.79 5.59 -4.09
N LEU A 126 -2.32 5.14 -5.25
CA LEU A 126 -0.90 5.19 -5.61
C LEU A 126 -0.38 6.62 -5.80
N ILE A 127 -1.21 7.51 -6.38
CA ILE A 127 -0.91 8.94 -6.50
C ILE A 127 -0.79 9.57 -5.10
N ASP A 128 -1.71 9.28 -4.19
CA ASP A 128 -1.70 9.80 -2.82
C ASP A 128 -0.47 9.31 -2.02
N ILE A 129 -0.08 8.04 -2.23
CA ILE A 129 1.16 7.49 -1.67
C ILE A 129 2.37 8.26 -2.20
N ASN A 130 2.45 8.53 -3.50
CA ASN A 130 3.54 9.30 -4.08
C ASN A 130 3.61 10.72 -3.50
N ALA A 131 2.47 11.42 -3.36
CA ALA A 131 2.40 12.72 -2.73
C ALA A 131 2.91 12.69 -1.27
N THR A 132 2.54 11.65 -0.52
CA THR A 132 3.01 11.43 0.86
C THR A 132 4.52 11.25 0.92
N ILE A 133 5.10 10.45 0.00
CA ILE A 133 6.54 10.23 -0.09
C ILE A 133 7.27 11.53 -0.43
N MET A 134 6.75 12.31 -1.40
CA MET A 134 7.33 13.60 -1.78
C MET A 134 7.35 14.57 -0.61
N SER A 135 6.25 14.69 0.12
CA SER A 135 6.17 15.53 1.34
C SER A 135 7.15 15.09 2.43
N ALA A 136 7.31 13.78 2.64
CA ALA A 136 8.29 13.25 3.57
C ALA A 136 9.73 13.58 3.13
N ASN A 137 10.05 13.45 1.85
CA ASN A 137 11.36 13.79 1.30
C ASN A 137 11.67 15.28 1.46
N GLU A 138 10.71 16.17 1.19
CA GLU A 138 10.84 17.60 1.41
C GLU A 138 11.12 17.90 2.90
N GLY A 139 10.44 17.24 3.81
CA GLY A 139 10.69 17.35 5.24
C GLY A 139 12.10 16.94 5.64
N ILE A 140 12.65 15.89 5.01
CA ILE A 140 14.04 15.44 5.23
C ILE A 140 15.04 16.49 4.71
N VAL A 141 14.80 17.06 3.52
CA VAL A 141 15.65 18.11 2.96
C VAL A 141 15.69 19.32 3.90
N LYS A 142 14.53 19.85 4.30
CA LYS A 142 14.43 20.96 5.26
C LYS A 142 15.14 20.67 6.58
N PHE A 143 15.03 19.45 7.08
CA PHE A 143 15.76 19.02 8.28
C PHE A 143 17.27 19.06 8.05
N ASN A 144 17.77 18.52 6.93
CA ASN A 144 19.18 18.50 6.60
C ASN A 144 19.76 19.93 6.50
N ASP A 145 19.07 20.83 5.81
CA ASP A 145 19.46 22.24 5.71
C ASP A 145 19.60 22.88 7.10
N SER A 146 18.61 22.65 7.97
CA SER A 146 18.68 23.13 9.35
C SER A 146 19.87 22.56 10.14
N GLN A 147 20.28 21.30 9.88
CA GLN A 147 21.44 20.71 10.55
C GLN A 147 22.76 21.25 9.98
N ILE A 148 22.82 21.52 8.67
CA ILE A 148 23.96 22.16 8.02
C ILE A 148 24.17 23.55 8.60
N ASP A 149 23.11 24.36 8.72
CA ASP A 149 23.16 25.67 9.34
C ASP A 149 23.67 25.63 10.78
N GLN A 150 23.22 24.63 11.57
CA GLN A 150 23.69 24.44 12.92
C GLN A 150 25.18 24.08 12.96
N ASN A 151 25.63 23.22 12.06
CA ASN A 151 27.05 22.84 11.94
C ASN A 151 27.90 24.06 11.59
N ASN A 152 27.49 24.89 10.63
CA ASN A 152 28.19 26.11 10.26
C ASN A 152 28.32 27.08 11.45
N LYS A 153 27.21 27.29 12.21
CA LYS A 153 27.25 28.10 13.43
C LYS A 153 28.20 27.57 14.50
N ILE A 154 28.37 26.25 14.60
CA ILE A 154 29.36 25.63 15.50
C ILE A 154 30.78 25.87 15.01
N LEU A 155 31.05 25.70 13.72
CA LEU A 155 32.34 25.93 13.09
C LEU A 155 32.76 27.38 13.19
N ASP A 156 31.84 28.34 13.05
CA ASP A 156 32.06 29.77 13.20
C ASP A 156 32.37 30.22 14.65
N GLY A 157 32.55 29.27 15.56
CA GLY A 157 32.96 29.54 16.95
C GLY A 157 31.84 30.07 17.85
N SER A 158 30.59 29.81 17.54
CA SER A 158 29.46 30.22 18.37
C SER A 158 29.51 29.65 19.80
N LEU A 159 30.15 28.49 19.99
CA LEU A 159 30.41 27.89 21.31
C LEU A 159 31.39 28.74 22.16
N ALA A 160 32.42 29.31 21.54
CA ALA A 160 33.41 30.15 22.23
C ALA A 160 32.81 31.51 22.69
N LYS A 161 31.78 31.99 22.00
CA LYS A 161 31.07 33.22 22.31
C LYS A 161 30.02 33.03 23.43
N THR A 162 29.68 31.78 23.79
CA THR A 162 28.70 31.46 24.83
C THR A 162 29.40 31.39 26.19
N LYS A 163 28.97 32.20 27.17
CA LYS A 163 29.38 32.06 28.57
C LYS A 163 28.41 31.09 29.27
N PRO A 164 28.72 29.79 29.39
CA PRO A 164 27.84 28.83 30.03
C PRO A 164 27.84 29.01 31.54
N THR A 165 26.66 28.92 32.12
CA THR A 165 26.49 28.91 33.61
C THR A 165 25.79 27.62 34.02
N PRO A 166 25.95 27.17 35.29
CA PRO A 166 25.21 25.98 35.77
C PRO A 166 23.71 26.08 35.57
N ALA A 167 23.13 27.25 35.70
CA ALA A 167 21.69 27.50 35.53
C ALA A 167 21.28 27.35 34.04
N LYS A 168 22.03 27.99 33.13
CA LYS A 168 21.80 27.83 31.65
C LYS A 168 21.95 26.37 31.19
N ASN A 169 22.93 25.66 31.74
CA ASN A 169 23.12 24.24 31.45
C ASN A 169 21.96 23.39 31.95
N ALA A 170 21.45 23.65 33.15
CA ALA A 170 20.30 22.95 33.73
C ALA A 170 19.06 23.07 32.83
N VAL A 171 18.78 24.24 32.26
CA VAL A 171 17.67 24.45 31.33
C VAL A 171 17.83 23.56 30.07
N ARG A 172 19.01 23.55 29.47
CA ARG A 172 19.30 22.70 28.29
C ARG A 172 19.20 21.20 28.59
N ILE A 173 19.70 20.77 29.74
CA ILE A 173 19.64 19.37 30.21
C ILE A 173 18.20 18.92 30.38
N ASN A 174 17.37 19.76 31.02
CA ASN A 174 15.95 19.45 31.23
C ASN A 174 15.20 19.40 29.88
N LYS A 175 15.49 20.31 28.96
CA LYS A 175 14.92 20.30 27.60
C LYS A 175 15.30 19.02 26.83
N ASN A 176 16.55 18.58 26.94
CA ASN A 176 17.01 17.34 26.30
C ASN A 176 16.33 16.10 26.90
N ALA A 177 16.14 16.06 28.23
CA ALA A 177 15.41 15.00 28.90
C ALA A 177 13.96 14.90 28.42
N ALA A 178 13.26 16.05 28.32
CA ALA A 178 11.90 16.11 27.81
C ALA A 178 11.81 15.64 26.35
N ARG A 179 12.74 16.06 25.50
CA ARG A 179 12.82 15.61 24.09
C ARG A 179 13.05 14.11 24.00
N ALA A 180 14.00 13.55 24.75
CA ALA A 180 14.28 12.12 24.78
C ALA A 180 13.02 11.31 25.17
N LYS A 181 12.29 11.78 26.19
CA LYS A 181 11.02 11.15 26.63
C LYS A 181 9.96 11.19 25.52
N SER A 182 9.79 12.33 24.85
CA SER A 182 8.85 12.49 23.74
C SER A 182 9.18 11.58 22.58
N ILE A 183 10.46 11.52 22.16
CA ILE A 183 10.90 10.67 21.05
C ILE A 183 10.71 9.20 21.40
N LYS A 184 11.00 8.78 22.65
CA LYS A 184 10.75 7.41 23.12
C LYS A 184 9.26 7.04 23.03
N ALA A 185 8.36 7.94 23.45
CA ALA A 185 6.93 7.72 23.35
C ALA A 185 6.47 7.57 21.89
N ASN A 186 6.97 8.43 20.99
CA ASN A 186 6.68 8.35 19.57
C ASN A 186 7.23 7.05 18.94
N ALA A 187 8.44 6.63 19.31
CA ALA A 187 9.03 5.39 18.84
C ALA A 187 8.19 4.16 19.26
N LEU A 188 7.69 4.15 20.50
CA LEU A 188 6.80 3.09 20.97
C LEU A 188 5.43 3.10 20.27
N ALA A 189 4.86 4.26 20.01
CA ALA A 189 3.61 4.40 19.27
C ALA A 189 3.78 3.90 17.82
N ASN A 190 4.89 4.26 17.16
CA ASN A 190 5.23 3.80 15.81
C ASN A 190 5.44 2.28 15.77
N SER A 191 6.12 1.70 16.76
CA SER A 191 6.27 0.25 16.87
C SER A 191 4.92 -0.48 16.91
N LYS A 192 3.99 -0.02 17.77
CA LYS A 192 2.65 -0.59 17.85
C LYS A 192 1.87 -0.49 16.55
N LYS A 193 1.97 0.65 15.83
CA LYS A 193 1.34 0.82 14.51
C LYS A 193 1.92 -0.18 13.49
N MET A 194 3.24 -0.38 13.48
CA MET A 194 3.87 -1.34 12.58
C MET A 194 3.47 -2.78 12.89
N ASP A 195 3.37 -3.15 14.17
CA ASP A 195 2.92 -4.49 14.57
C ASP A 195 1.46 -4.74 14.12
N ALA A 196 0.58 -3.74 14.22
CA ALA A 196 -0.79 -3.82 13.72
C ALA A 196 -0.84 -3.94 12.18
N MET A 197 -0.02 -3.15 11.48
CA MET A 197 0.09 -3.23 10.02
C MET A 197 0.59 -4.60 9.56
N THR A 198 1.58 -5.19 10.25
CA THR A 198 2.10 -6.52 9.93
C THR A 198 1.01 -7.58 9.99
N LYS A 199 0.14 -7.54 10.98
CA LYS A 199 -1.03 -8.45 11.06
C LYS A 199 -1.97 -8.29 9.87
N THR A 200 -2.27 -7.05 9.49
CA THR A 200 -3.11 -6.76 8.31
C THR A 200 -2.47 -7.28 7.03
N MET A 201 -1.17 -7.09 6.86
CA MET A 201 -0.43 -7.57 5.69
C MET A 201 -0.42 -9.10 5.60
N GLN A 202 -0.28 -9.81 6.72
CA GLN A 202 -0.39 -11.27 6.78
C GLN A 202 -1.79 -11.76 6.42
N THR A 203 -2.83 -11.09 6.92
CA THR A 203 -4.22 -11.38 6.54
C THR A 203 -4.44 -11.17 5.03
N ASN A 204 -3.90 -10.11 4.47
CA ASN A 204 -3.97 -9.86 3.04
C ASN A 204 -3.23 -10.95 2.25
N ARG A 205 -2.07 -11.41 2.71
CA ARG A 205 -1.33 -12.53 2.12
C ARG A 205 -2.20 -13.78 2.01
N THR A 206 -2.84 -14.17 3.12
CA THR A 206 -3.74 -15.33 3.13
C THR A 206 -4.88 -15.20 2.12
N LYS A 207 -5.47 -14.00 1.96
CA LYS A 207 -6.51 -13.76 0.94
C LYS A 207 -5.96 -13.84 -0.49
N ILE A 208 -4.76 -13.33 -0.72
CA ILE A 208 -4.08 -13.40 -2.03
C ILE A 208 -3.82 -14.85 -2.42
N ASP A 209 -3.30 -15.65 -1.49
CA ASP A 209 -2.99 -17.07 -1.71
C ASP A 209 -4.28 -17.87 -1.98
N LYS A 210 -5.36 -17.57 -1.24
CA LYS A 210 -6.68 -18.16 -1.51
C LYS A 210 -7.17 -17.81 -2.91
N ASN A 211 -7.15 -16.54 -3.28
CA ASN A 211 -7.55 -16.09 -4.62
C ASN A 211 -6.72 -16.79 -5.71
N SER A 212 -5.40 -16.92 -5.50
CA SER A 212 -4.53 -17.66 -6.42
C SER A 212 -4.99 -19.12 -6.61
N THR A 213 -5.30 -19.79 -5.51
CA THR A 213 -5.80 -21.18 -5.54
C THR A 213 -7.15 -21.29 -6.26
N ASP A 214 -8.06 -20.37 -6.03
CA ASP A 214 -9.38 -20.36 -6.66
C ASP A 214 -9.31 -20.06 -8.16
N ILE A 215 -8.38 -19.20 -8.60
CA ILE A 215 -8.12 -18.90 -10.01
C ILE A 215 -7.55 -20.12 -10.74
N MET A 216 -6.67 -20.89 -10.09
CA MET A 216 -6.05 -22.08 -10.71
C MET A 216 -7.01 -23.29 -10.82
N LYS A 217 -8.12 -23.28 -10.07
CA LYS A 217 -9.11 -24.36 -10.13
C LYS A 217 -10.17 -24.16 -11.22
N ARG A 218 -10.24 -23.01 -11.81
CA ARG A 218 -11.18 -22.63 -12.87
C ARG A 218 -10.54 -22.65 -14.24
#